data_3f9c67af0e58b935b21e189482695b44
#
_entry.id   3f9c67af0e58b935b21e189482695b44
#
_cell.length_a   1.000
_cell.length_b   1.000
_cell.length_c   1.000
_cell.angle_alpha   90.00
_cell.angle_beta   90.00
_cell.angle_gamma   90.00
#
_symmetry.space_group_name_H-M   'P 1'
#
loop_
_entity.id
_entity.type
_entity.pdbx_description
1 polymer ?
#
loop_
_entity_poly.entity_id
_entity_poly.type
_entity_poly.pdbx_seq_one_letter_code
_entity_poly.pdbx_strand_id
1 'polypeptide(L)'
;MYRATIIGHFAFGLQCLDGQTIKTKTIYSTLQDCIGNDSIRAIDTHGTFKFLLELPFILFSVLRSTKNVIILPAQRGIKIISPLLLLLNIFFQRNIHYIVIGGWLPKMVKDCKLVKFSVLHFHHIYVETKKMQQELQSIGVENVIVMPNFKNIPLIDVQDIQKQQYCEPYPLCTFSRVSQEKGIEVAIEAVKSANQKLGRTAFSLDIYGQIEKDKEWFTPLISQQPKEIKYKGLVASNNSVNVLSQYFMLLFPTFYSGEGLAGTLIDSMFTGLPVIATNWHNNDEVIVNNQNGFLVPIKDHESIANILYDIACHPETILPMRRNCINTASKYIPTEVIQILINQLV
;
A
#
# COMPACT_ATOMS: atom_id res chain seq x y z
N MET A 1 -15.68 28.49 7.83
CA MET A 1 -14.57 27.76 8.49
C MET A 1 -14.62 26.34 7.97
N TYR A 2 -13.52 25.81 7.44
CA TYR A 2 -13.49 24.44 6.95
C TYR A 2 -13.57 23.45 8.13
N ARG A 3 -14.25 22.32 7.93
CA ARG A 3 -14.27 21.23 8.91
C ARG A 3 -12.89 20.58 9.04
N ALA A 4 -12.21 20.42 7.91
CA ALA A 4 -10.83 19.90 7.89
C ALA A 4 -10.00 20.54 6.76
N THR A 5 -8.68 20.66 6.97
CA THR A 5 -7.72 20.98 5.92
C THR A 5 -6.70 19.87 5.81
N ILE A 6 -6.48 19.36 4.61
CA ILE A 6 -5.48 18.32 4.31
C ILE A 6 -4.23 18.98 3.76
N ILE A 7 -3.09 18.74 4.40
CA ILE A 7 -1.76 19.15 3.96
C ILE A 7 -1.01 17.89 3.52
N GLY A 8 -0.79 17.72 2.23
CA GLY A 8 -0.18 16.51 1.68
C GLY A 8 0.35 16.69 0.28
N HIS A 9 1.01 15.67 -0.24
CA HIS A 9 1.56 15.65 -1.58
C HIS A 9 0.48 15.27 -2.59
N PHE A 10 -0.15 16.28 -3.21
CA PHE A 10 -1.20 16.07 -4.21
C PHE A 10 -0.64 16.04 -5.62
N ALA A 11 0.41 16.81 -5.91
CA ALA A 11 0.95 17.00 -7.27
C ALA A 11 -0.19 17.32 -8.27
N PHE A 12 -0.99 18.36 -7.97
CA PHE A 12 -2.10 18.77 -8.84
C PHE A 12 -1.59 19.10 -10.24
N GLY A 13 -2.30 18.59 -11.25
CA GLY A 13 -1.93 18.79 -12.67
C GLY A 13 -0.80 17.88 -13.18
N LEU A 14 -0.23 17.02 -12.33
CA LEU A 14 0.83 16.09 -12.70
C LEU A 14 0.37 14.63 -12.60
N GLN A 15 0.88 13.77 -13.48
CA GLN A 15 0.66 12.32 -13.41
C GLN A 15 1.73 11.68 -12.51
N CYS A 16 1.59 11.83 -11.20
CA CYS A 16 2.44 11.15 -10.23
C CYS A 16 1.77 9.85 -9.76
N LEU A 17 2.47 8.73 -9.93
CA LEU A 17 1.97 7.37 -9.61
C LEU A 17 2.60 6.79 -8.34
N ASP A 18 3.29 7.62 -7.55
CA ASP A 18 3.85 7.17 -6.27
C ASP A 18 2.74 6.96 -5.22
N GLY A 19 2.98 6.04 -4.28
CA GLY A 19 1.99 5.64 -3.28
C GLY A 19 1.56 6.78 -2.35
N GLN A 20 2.42 7.78 -2.10
CA GLN A 20 2.08 8.94 -1.27
C GLN A 20 1.03 9.82 -1.96
N THR A 21 1.26 10.15 -3.23
CA THR A 21 0.35 10.98 -4.03
C THR A 21 -1.01 10.29 -4.19
N ILE A 22 -0.99 8.99 -4.53
CA ILE A 22 -2.22 8.19 -4.69
C ILE A 22 -3.02 8.18 -3.39
N LYS A 23 -2.39 7.85 -2.26
CA LYS A 23 -3.07 7.81 -0.95
C LYS A 23 -3.62 9.17 -0.54
N THR A 24 -2.86 10.25 -0.72
CA THR A 24 -3.30 11.61 -0.40
C THR A 24 -4.55 12.00 -1.20
N LYS A 25 -4.55 11.75 -2.51
CA LYS A 25 -5.70 12.02 -3.40
C LYS A 25 -6.90 11.16 -3.03
N THR A 26 -6.71 9.87 -2.75
CA THR A 26 -7.79 8.96 -2.38
C THR A 26 -8.46 9.39 -1.07
N ILE A 27 -7.69 9.71 -0.03
CA ILE A 27 -8.23 10.21 1.25
C ILE A 27 -9.02 11.50 1.02
N TYR A 28 -8.49 12.44 0.24
CA TYR A 28 -9.14 13.72 -0.03
C TYR A 28 -10.46 13.52 -0.76
N SER A 29 -10.48 12.79 -1.88
CA SER A 29 -11.71 12.55 -2.65
C SER A 29 -12.75 11.80 -1.82
N THR A 30 -12.36 10.74 -1.10
CA THR A 30 -13.31 9.99 -0.26
C THR A 30 -13.89 10.85 0.89
N LEU A 31 -13.08 11.72 1.49
CA LEU A 31 -13.59 12.67 2.48
C LEU A 31 -14.58 13.68 1.86
N GLN A 32 -14.28 14.22 0.66
CA GLN A 32 -15.18 15.11 -0.05
C GLN A 32 -16.52 14.45 -0.35
N ASP A 33 -16.50 13.19 -0.79
CA ASP A 33 -17.72 12.41 -1.07
C ASP A 33 -18.56 12.20 0.21
N CYS A 34 -17.91 12.02 1.37
CA CYS A 34 -18.62 11.74 2.63
C CYS A 34 -19.11 12.98 3.38
N ILE A 35 -18.35 14.09 3.39
CA ILE A 35 -18.67 15.26 4.22
C ILE A 35 -18.83 16.58 3.44
N GLY A 36 -18.80 16.51 2.10
CA GLY A 36 -19.05 17.63 1.19
C GLY A 36 -17.79 18.41 0.80
N ASN A 37 -17.76 18.83 -0.46
CA ASN A 37 -16.63 19.53 -1.07
C ASN A 37 -16.23 20.82 -0.36
N ASP A 38 -17.20 21.61 0.06
CA ASP A 38 -17.00 22.92 0.69
C ASP A 38 -16.48 22.82 2.14
N SER A 39 -16.51 21.61 2.70
CA SER A 39 -16.08 21.35 4.08
C SER A 39 -14.58 21.08 4.21
N ILE A 40 -13.90 20.77 3.10
CA ILE A 40 -12.50 20.34 3.09
C ILE A 40 -11.65 21.23 2.18
N ARG A 41 -10.52 21.68 2.73
CA ARG A 41 -9.50 22.39 1.97
C ARG A 41 -8.29 21.50 1.74
N ALA A 42 -7.70 21.52 0.53
CA ALA A 42 -6.43 20.86 0.21
C ALA A 42 -5.30 21.87 0.12
N ILE A 43 -4.13 21.51 0.66
CA ILE A 43 -2.86 22.23 0.52
C ILE A 43 -1.84 21.25 -0.07
N ASP A 44 -1.39 21.53 -1.29
CA ASP A 44 -0.39 20.72 -1.96
C ASP A 44 1.01 21.05 -1.44
N THR A 45 1.72 20.03 -0.97
CA THR A 45 3.13 20.15 -0.55
C THR A 45 4.10 19.84 -1.70
N HIS A 46 3.59 19.56 -2.91
CA HIS A 46 4.42 19.40 -4.10
C HIS A 46 4.97 20.78 -4.47
N GLY A 47 6.22 21.03 -4.16
CA GLY A 47 6.80 22.34 -4.45
C GLY A 47 8.29 22.41 -4.26
N THR A 48 8.80 23.52 -4.74
CA THR A 48 10.19 23.95 -4.70
C THR A 48 10.54 24.58 -3.35
N PHE A 49 11.77 25.06 -3.21
CA PHE A 49 12.26 25.86 -2.08
C PHE A 49 11.30 27.02 -1.69
N LYS A 50 10.56 27.56 -2.64
CA LYS A 50 9.54 28.60 -2.42
C LYS A 50 8.45 28.14 -1.42
N PHE A 51 7.99 26.89 -1.53
CA PHE A 51 7.01 26.33 -0.58
C PHE A 51 7.53 26.35 0.87
N LEU A 52 8.82 26.05 1.08
CA LEU A 52 9.42 26.09 2.44
C LEU A 52 9.43 27.49 3.04
N LEU A 53 9.64 28.52 2.23
CA LEU A 53 9.60 29.91 2.69
C LEU A 53 8.16 30.36 3.03
N GLU A 54 7.19 29.89 2.28
CA GLU A 54 5.77 30.22 2.47
C GLU A 54 5.11 29.36 3.57
N LEU A 55 5.73 28.27 3.98
CA LEU A 55 5.16 27.28 4.92
C LEU A 55 4.64 27.91 6.21
N PRO A 56 5.32 28.84 6.92
CA PRO A 56 4.79 29.45 8.15
C PRO A 56 3.48 30.19 7.91
N PHE A 57 3.37 30.93 6.81
CA PHE A 57 2.15 31.69 6.45
C PHE A 57 1.01 30.76 6.03
N ILE A 58 1.34 29.68 5.32
CA ILE A 58 0.36 28.64 4.94
C ILE A 58 -0.21 27.99 6.20
N LEU A 59 0.65 27.55 7.14
CA LEU A 59 0.23 26.91 8.38
C LEU A 59 -0.60 27.85 9.25
N PHE A 60 -0.20 29.11 9.35
CA PHE A 60 -0.99 30.14 10.07
C PHE A 60 -2.38 30.32 9.46
N SER A 61 -2.47 30.44 8.13
CA SER A 61 -3.75 30.52 7.38
C SER A 61 -4.63 29.29 7.62
N VAL A 62 -4.05 28.10 7.61
CA VAL A 62 -4.74 26.84 7.87
C VAL A 62 -5.28 26.82 9.29
N LEU A 63 -4.46 27.06 10.29
CA LEU A 63 -4.86 27.05 11.71
C LEU A 63 -5.97 28.07 12.02
N ARG A 64 -5.96 29.22 11.34
CA ARG A 64 -7.01 30.23 11.47
C ARG A 64 -8.34 29.80 10.85
N SER A 65 -8.30 29.06 9.75
CA SER A 65 -9.48 28.79 8.91
C SER A 65 -10.10 27.40 9.09
N THR A 66 -9.47 26.51 9.87
CA THR A 66 -9.94 25.13 10.03
C THR A 66 -9.95 24.67 11.47
N LYS A 67 -10.77 23.68 11.81
CA LYS A 67 -10.84 23.05 13.13
C LYS A 67 -9.91 21.86 13.25
N ASN A 68 -9.86 21.05 12.20
CA ASN A 68 -9.03 19.86 12.13
C ASN A 68 -7.99 20.00 11.03
N VAL A 69 -6.71 19.79 11.36
CA VAL A 69 -5.58 19.81 10.42
C VAL A 69 -5.11 18.38 10.21
N ILE A 70 -5.27 17.87 8.99
CA ILE A 70 -4.85 16.53 8.60
C ILE A 70 -3.55 16.66 7.82
N ILE A 71 -2.48 16.01 8.27
CA ILE A 71 -1.17 16.07 7.62
C ILE A 71 -0.76 14.69 7.11
N LEU A 72 -0.16 14.64 5.91
CA LEU A 72 0.37 13.43 5.28
C LEU A 72 1.83 13.62 4.78
N PRO A 73 2.73 14.13 5.60
CA PRO A 73 4.12 14.30 5.19
C PRO A 73 4.86 12.95 5.14
N ALA A 74 5.78 12.81 4.17
CA ALA A 74 6.78 11.74 4.15
C ALA A 74 7.89 11.99 5.19
N GLN A 75 8.86 11.06 5.26
CA GLN A 75 9.95 11.05 6.24
C GLN A 75 10.69 12.39 6.43
N ARG A 76 10.96 13.11 5.34
CA ARG A 76 11.65 14.42 5.41
C ARG A 76 10.70 15.53 5.82
N GLY A 77 9.48 15.49 5.32
CA GLY A 77 8.45 16.51 5.56
C GLY A 77 8.03 16.57 7.02
N ILE A 78 7.88 15.42 7.70
CA ILE A 78 7.44 15.38 9.10
C ILE A 78 8.42 16.15 10.04
N LYS A 79 9.73 16.08 9.78
CA LYS A 79 10.76 16.76 10.58
C LYS A 79 10.67 18.28 10.51
N ILE A 80 10.08 18.81 9.44
CA ILE A 80 9.96 20.26 9.20
C ILE A 80 8.56 20.74 9.57
N ILE A 81 7.53 20.06 9.05
CA ILE A 81 6.13 20.49 9.20
C ILE A 81 5.68 20.35 10.65
N SER A 82 6.02 19.25 11.33
CA SER A 82 5.47 18.96 12.64
C SER A 82 5.88 19.95 13.75
N PRO A 83 7.16 20.32 13.93
CA PRO A 83 7.53 21.26 14.99
C PRO A 83 6.98 22.67 14.73
N LEU A 84 6.99 23.11 13.47
CA LEU A 84 6.46 24.41 13.10
C LEU A 84 4.94 24.48 13.29
N LEU A 85 4.22 23.43 12.89
CA LEU A 85 2.78 23.31 13.07
C LEU A 85 2.42 23.34 14.57
N LEU A 86 3.14 22.61 15.43
CA LEU A 86 2.91 22.60 16.87
C LEU A 86 3.17 23.97 17.49
N LEU A 87 4.29 24.61 17.12
CA LEU A 87 4.63 25.94 17.61
C LEU A 87 3.53 26.96 17.33
N LEU A 88 3.03 26.98 16.10
CA LEU A 88 1.93 27.87 15.73
C LEU A 88 0.60 27.46 16.38
N ASN A 89 0.39 26.15 16.58
CA ASN A 89 -0.87 25.63 17.13
C ASN A 89 -1.06 25.96 18.64
N ILE A 90 -0.02 26.40 19.36
CA ILE A 90 -0.15 26.90 20.73
C ILE A 90 -1.20 28.01 20.82
N PHE A 91 -1.29 28.84 19.77
CA PHE A 91 -2.22 29.98 19.73
C PHE A 91 -3.64 29.61 19.24
N PHE A 92 -3.78 28.47 18.51
CA PHE A 92 -5.03 28.12 17.86
C PHE A 92 -5.73 26.89 18.45
N GLN A 93 -4.98 26.01 19.10
CA GLN A 93 -5.47 24.79 19.75
C GLN A 93 -6.36 23.93 18.82
N ARG A 94 -5.87 23.70 17.57
CA ARG A 94 -6.55 22.87 16.57
C ARG A 94 -6.19 21.41 16.74
N ASN A 95 -7.10 20.52 16.35
CA ASN A 95 -6.86 19.09 16.33
C ASN A 95 -5.93 18.74 15.16
N ILE A 96 -4.77 18.19 15.47
CA ILE A 96 -3.80 17.75 14.46
C ILE A 96 -3.91 16.25 14.29
N HIS A 97 -4.24 15.80 13.09
CA HIS A 97 -4.36 14.41 12.68
C HIS A 97 -3.23 14.06 11.73
N TYR A 98 -2.40 13.09 12.07
CA TYR A 98 -1.30 12.66 11.23
C TYR A 98 -1.59 11.30 10.61
N ILE A 99 -1.74 11.23 9.29
CA ILE A 99 -1.90 9.97 8.55
C ILE A 99 -0.55 9.53 8.03
N VAL A 100 -0.08 8.41 8.54
CA VAL A 100 1.22 7.82 8.19
C VAL A 100 1.12 7.11 6.85
N ILE A 101 2.16 7.25 6.04
CA ILE A 101 2.31 6.55 4.75
C ILE A 101 3.58 5.72 4.80
N GLY A 102 3.44 4.39 4.71
CA GLY A 102 4.55 3.43 4.82
C GLY A 102 4.96 3.07 6.25
N GLY A 103 5.86 2.08 6.39
CA GLY A 103 6.20 1.43 7.67
C GLY A 103 7.31 2.09 8.50
N TRP A 104 7.77 3.28 8.16
CA TRP A 104 9.01 3.87 8.70
C TRP A 104 8.87 4.64 10.03
N LEU A 105 7.65 5.02 10.43
CA LEU A 105 7.44 5.93 11.57
C LEU A 105 7.97 5.38 12.91
N PRO A 106 7.77 4.11 13.29
CA PRO A 106 8.25 3.60 14.58
C PRO A 106 9.77 3.77 14.76
N LYS A 107 10.53 3.44 13.70
CA LYS A 107 11.99 3.64 13.70
C LYS A 107 12.36 5.12 13.84
N MET A 108 11.69 6.00 13.09
CA MET A 108 11.99 7.43 13.15
C MET A 108 11.67 8.05 14.52
N VAL A 109 10.62 7.61 15.18
CA VAL A 109 10.27 8.07 16.54
C VAL A 109 11.33 7.64 17.55
N LYS A 110 11.92 6.45 17.37
CA LYS A 110 13.07 6.00 18.21
C LYS A 110 14.31 6.84 17.97
N ASP A 111 14.60 7.16 16.71
CA ASP A 111 15.86 7.79 16.29
C ASP A 111 15.83 9.32 16.39
N CYS A 112 14.65 9.97 16.44
CA CYS A 112 14.52 11.43 16.38
C CYS A 112 13.61 11.98 17.50
N LYS A 113 14.24 12.57 18.54
CA LYS A 113 13.53 13.16 19.68
C LYS A 113 12.51 14.23 19.29
N LEU A 114 12.81 15.04 18.26
CA LEU A 114 11.91 16.08 17.77
C LEU A 114 10.63 15.50 17.16
N VAL A 115 10.76 14.43 16.36
CA VAL A 115 9.60 13.73 15.81
C VAL A 115 8.81 13.06 16.92
N LYS A 116 9.49 12.40 17.89
CA LYS A 116 8.83 11.80 19.05
C LYS A 116 8.03 12.86 19.83
N PHE A 117 8.62 14.00 20.13
CA PHE A 117 7.92 15.11 20.79
C PHE A 117 6.69 15.53 19.98
N SER A 118 6.84 15.69 18.66
CA SER A 118 5.74 16.14 17.83
C SER A 118 4.56 15.15 17.80
N VAL A 119 4.83 13.86 17.61
CA VAL A 119 3.75 12.86 17.51
C VAL A 119 3.01 12.66 18.83
N LEU A 120 3.68 12.85 19.97
CA LEU A 120 3.04 12.83 21.30
C LEU A 120 2.03 13.97 21.52
N HIS A 121 2.17 15.08 20.77
CA HIS A 121 1.31 16.27 20.89
C HIS A 121 0.27 16.37 19.77
N PHE A 122 0.21 15.40 18.85
CA PHE A 122 -0.87 15.33 17.88
C PHE A 122 -2.14 14.79 18.54
N HIS A 123 -3.29 15.17 17.97
CA HIS A 123 -4.57 14.66 18.46
C HIS A 123 -4.68 13.16 18.20
N HIS A 124 -4.45 12.73 16.96
CA HIS A 124 -4.37 11.33 16.58
C HIS A 124 -3.32 11.07 15.49
N ILE A 125 -2.75 9.87 15.53
CA ILE A 125 -1.86 9.33 14.51
C ILE A 125 -2.54 8.11 13.90
N TYR A 126 -2.71 8.11 12.58
CA TYR A 126 -3.33 6.99 11.86
C TYR A 126 -2.25 6.16 11.18
N VAL A 127 -2.18 4.90 11.54
CA VAL A 127 -1.23 3.93 10.99
C VAL A 127 -1.96 2.85 10.21
N GLU A 128 -1.28 2.23 9.24
CA GLU A 128 -1.91 1.29 8.33
C GLU A 128 -2.14 -0.09 8.97
N THR A 129 -1.40 -0.45 10.03
CA THR A 129 -1.36 -1.81 10.55
C THR A 129 -1.38 -1.84 12.08
N LYS A 130 -1.90 -2.94 12.65
CA LYS A 130 -1.89 -3.19 14.09
C LYS A 130 -0.47 -3.29 14.64
N LYS A 131 0.44 -3.88 13.87
CA LYS A 131 1.83 -4.02 14.26
C LYS A 131 2.51 -2.66 14.44
N MET A 132 2.29 -1.72 13.50
CA MET A 132 2.77 -0.34 13.65
C MET A 132 2.19 0.35 14.89
N GLN A 133 0.91 0.16 15.18
CA GLN A 133 0.27 0.67 16.39
C GLN A 133 0.97 0.13 17.64
N GLN A 134 1.15 -1.18 17.74
CA GLN A 134 1.83 -1.84 18.87
C GLN A 134 3.27 -1.36 19.04
N GLU A 135 4.02 -1.23 17.93
CA GLU A 135 5.38 -0.70 17.95
C GLU A 135 5.46 0.74 18.47
N LEU A 136 4.53 1.62 18.07
CA LEU A 136 4.46 2.99 18.55
C LEU A 136 4.04 3.05 20.02
N GLN A 137 3.05 2.27 20.44
CA GLN A 137 2.62 2.17 21.83
C GLN A 137 3.75 1.65 22.74
N SER A 138 4.54 0.68 22.29
CA SER A 138 5.68 0.16 23.04
C SER A 138 6.77 1.20 23.36
N ILE A 139 6.79 2.32 22.62
CA ILE A 139 7.73 3.45 22.84
C ILE A 139 7.04 4.70 23.43
N GLY A 140 5.80 4.51 23.95
CA GLY A 140 5.05 5.52 24.69
C GLY A 140 4.21 6.47 23.84
N VAL A 141 3.86 6.11 22.61
CA VAL A 141 2.96 6.89 21.74
C VAL A 141 1.58 6.23 21.77
N GLU A 142 0.65 6.76 22.59
CA GLU A 142 -0.66 6.12 22.84
C GLU A 142 -1.79 6.60 21.91
N ASN A 143 -1.67 7.77 21.31
CA ASN A 143 -2.67 8.42 20.47
C ASN A 143 -2.72 7.86 19.04
N VAL A 144 -2.54 6.54 18.89
CA VAL A 144 -2.42 5.83 17.62
C VAL A 144 -3.68 5.04 17.31
N ILE A 145 -4.24 5.26 16.12
CA ILE A 145 -5.43 4.58 15.60
C ILE A 145 -5.05 3.80 14.35
N VAL A 146 -5.52 2.56 14.23
CA VAL A 146 -5.36 1.77 13.01
C VAL A 146 -6.39 2.22 11.98
N MET A 147 -5.90 2.74 10.85
CA MET A 147 -6.66 3.08 9.66
C MET A 147 -5.96 2.44 8.46
N PRO A 148 -6.41 1.27 8.01
CA PRO A 148 -5.77 0.55 6.92
C PRO A 148 -5.65 1.39 5.65
N ASN A 149 -4.73 1.04 4.78
CA ASN A 149 -4.71 1.58 3.44
C ASN A 149 -5.98 1.13 2.70
N PHE A 150 -6.52 1.95 1.81
CA PHE A 150 -7.71 1.64 1.04
C PHE A 150 -7.62 2.27 -0.35
N LYS A 151 -8.43 1.74 -1.27
CA LYS A 151 -8.51 2.25 -2.63
C LYS A 151 -9.97 2.32 -3.07
N ASN A 152 -10.30 3.35 -3.85
CA ASN A 152 -11.61 3.48 -4.45
C ASN A 152 -11.66 2.67 -5.76
N ILE A 153 -11.84 1.37 -5.64
CA ILE A 153 -11.93 0.42 -6.73
C ILE A 153 -13.12 -0.52 -6.51
N PRO A 154 -13.84 -0.90 -7.57
CA PRO A 154 -14.96 -1.81 -7.43
C PRO A 154 -14.49 -3.21 -7.03
N LEU A 155 -15.26 -3.87 -6.17
CA LEU A 155 -15.12 -5.30 -5.93
C LEU A 155 -15.56 -6.06 -7.17
N ILE A 156 -14.81 -7.11 -7.53
CA ILE A 156 -15.25 -8.04 -8.56
C ILE A 156 -16.44 -8.87 -8.05
N ASP A 157 -17.39 -9.18 -8.93
CA ASP A 157 -18.51 -10.04 -8.54
C ASP A 157 -18.03 -11.47 -8.28
N VAL A 158 -18.50 -12.06 -7.18
CA VAL A 158 -18.22 -13.45 -6.83
C VAL A 158 -18.68 -14.42 -7.93
N GLN A 159 -19.77 -14.08 -8.65
CA GLN A 159 -20.25 -14.88 -9.79
C GLN A 159 -19.27 -14.87 -10.96
N ASP A 160 -18.58 -13.77 -11.20
CA ASP A 160 -17.58 -13.68 -12.26
C ASP A 160 -16.33 -14.48 -11.93
N ILE A 161 -15.94 -14.55 -10.65
CA ILE A 161 -14.86 -15.42 -10.19
C ILE A 161 -15.18 -16.91 -10.46
N GLN A 162 -16.43 -17.32 -10.23
CA GLN A 162 -16.85 -18.71 -10.44
C GLN A 162 -16.85 -19.14 -11.91
N LYS A 163 -17.03 -18.18 -12.82
CA LYS A 163 -17.02 -18.44 -14.28
C LYS A 163 -15.61 -18.51 -14.85
N GLN A 164 -14.60 -17.98 -14.12
CA GLN A 164 -13.22 -18.02 -14.59
C GLN A 164 -12.66 -19.43 -14.53
N GLN A 165 -12.39 -19.99 -15.69
CA GLN A 165 -11.68 -21.25 -15.84
C GLN A 165 -10.26 -20.97 -16.28
N TYR A 166 -9.30 -21.52 -15.57
CA TYR A 166 -7.90 -21.45 -15.93
C TYR A 166 -7.42 -22.81 -16.46
N CYS A 167 -6.58 -22.75 -17.48
CA CYS A 167 -5.88 -23.92 -18.02
C CYS A 167 -4.37 -23.65 -17.99
N GLU A 168 -3.59 -24.70 -18.01
CA GLU A 168 -2.13 -24.59 -18.11
C GLU A 168 -1.71 -23.96 -19.45
N PRO A 169 -0.70 -23.06 -19.43
CA PRO A 169 0.02 -22.60 -18.25
C PRO A 169 -0.80 -21.60 -17.43
N TYR A 170 -0.96 -21.85 -16.13
CA TYR A 170 -1.65 -20.95 -15.20
C TYR A 170 -0.93 -19.60 -15.11
N PRO A 171 -1.60 -18.49 -15.42
CA PRO A 171 -0.96 -17.18 -15.45
C PRO A 171 -0.72 -16.65 -14.04
N LEU A 172 0.54 -16.47 -13.69
CA LEU A 172 0.97 -15.79 -12.47
C LEU A 172 1.44 -14.38 -12.79
N CYS A 173 1.43 -13.49 -11.79
CA CYS A 173 2.03 -12.18 -11.94
C CYS A 173 2.81 -11.73 -10.71
N THR A 174 3.76 -10.81 -10.90
CA THR A 174 4.24 -9.89 -9.87
C THR A 174 3.72 -8.49 -10.21
N PHE A 175 3.35 -7.70 -9.18
CA PHE A 175 2.77 -6.39 -9.40
C PHE A 175 3.32 -5.40 -8.37
N SER A 176 4.52 -4.87 -8.64
CA SER A 176 5.23 -3.95 -7.76
C SER A 176 6.29 -3.19 -8.56
N ARG A 177 6.96 -2.19 -7.97
CA ARG A 177 8.19 -1.66 -8.56
C ARG A 177 9.15 -2.80 -8.83
N VAL A 178 9.84 -2.74 -9.98
CA VAL A 178 10.85 -3.74 -10.32
C VAL A 178 12.14 -3.37 -9.63
N SER A 179 12.46 -4.08 -8.56
CA SER A 179 13.72 -3.97 -7.81
C SER A 179 14.07 -5.31 -7.17
N GLN A 180 15.35 -5.47 -6.79
CA GLN A 180 15.82 -6.69 -6.13
C GLN A 180 15.06 -6.95 -4.83
N GLU A 181 14.83 -5.91 -4.02
CA GLU A 181 14.13 -6.03 -2.73
C GLU A 181 12.65 -6.41 -2.86
N LYS A 182 12.06 -6.26 -4.05
CA LYS A 182 10.69 -6.75 -4.33
C LYS A 182 10.66 -8.24 -4.68
N GLY A 183 11.82 -8.91 -4.71
CA GLY A 183 11.91 -10.35 -4.86
C GLY A 183 11.57 -10.86 -6.25
N ILE A 184 11.73 -10.03 -7.29
CA ILE A 184 11.41 -10.42 -8.68
C ILE A 184 12.20 -11.66 -9.10
N GLU A 185 13.48 -11.74 -8.77
CA GLU A 185 14.33 -12.91 -9.05
C GLU A 185 13.83 -14.16 -8.31
N VAL A 186 13.38 -13.99 -7.05
CA VAL A 186 12.79 -15.10 -6.26
C VAL A 186 11.52 -15.63 -6.94
N ALA A 187 10.66 -14.76 -7.47
CA ALA A 187 9.48 -15.16 -8.22
C ALA A 187 9.84 -15.92 -9.51
N ILE A 188 10.83 -15.43 -10.25
CA ILE A 188 11.33 -16.07 -11.48
C ILE A 188 11.85 -17.49 -11.16
N GLU A 189 12.75 -17.63 -10.21
CA GLU A 189 13.34 -18.93 -9.87
C GLU A 189 12.28 -19.89 -9.31
N ALA A 190 11.29 -19.40 -8.53
CA ALA A 190 10.19 -20.22 -8.05
C ALA A 190 9.37 -20.84 -9.19
N VAL A 191 9.03 -20.04 -10.21
CA VAL A 191 8.25 -20.53 -11.37
C VAL A 191 9.05 -21.51 -12.20
N LYS A 192 10.35 -21.27 -12.42
CA LYS A 192 11.24 -22.20 -13.12
C LYS A 192 11.36 -23.54 -12.36
N SER A 193 11.59 -23.48 -11.05
CA SER A 193 11.69 -24.67 -10.20
C SER A 193 10.38 -25.47 -10.20
N ALA A 194 9.23 -24.82 -10.07
CA ALA A 194 7.92 -25.49 -10.14
C ALA A 194 7.68 -26.18 -11.48
N ASN A 195 7.92 -25.50 -12.61
CA ASN A 195 7.79 -26.09 -13.95
C ASN A 195 8.76 -27.26 -14.16
N GLN A 196 9.99 -27.16 -13.66
CA GLN A 196 10.97 -28.23 -13.73
C GLN A 196 10.52 -29.45 -12.91
N LYS A 197 10.04 -29.25 -11.67
CA LYS A 197 9.51 -30.33 -10.82
C LYS A 197 8.33 -31.06 -11.45
N LEU A 198 7.47 -30.32 -12.16
CA LEU A 198 6.30 -30.85 -12.86
C LEU A 198 6.64 -31.50 -14.21
N GLY A 199 7.85 -31.29 -14.73
CA GLY A 199 8.27 -31.78 -16.06
C GLY A 199 7.51 -31.16 -17.23
N ARG A 200 6.80 -30.03 -17.00
CA ARG A 200 6.01 -29.31 -18.01
C ARG A 200 5.87 -27.82 -17.67
N THR A 201 5.49 -27.00 -18.65
CA THR A 201 5.19 -25.59 -18.44
C THR A 201 3.78 -25.44 -17.84
N ALA A 202 3.65 -25.66 -16.53
CA ALA A 202 2.39 -25.53 -15.82
C ALA A 202 2.08 -24.07 -15.44
N PHE A 203 3.08 -23.20 -15.35
CA PHE A 203 2.93 -21.80 -14.97
C PHE A 203 3.65 -20.87 -15.94
N SER A 204 3.04 -19.70 -16.17
CA SER A 204 3.69 -18.53 -16.78
C SER A 204 3.76 -17.39 -15.78
N LEU A 205 4.68 -16.43 -15.99
CA LEU A 205 4.88 -15.29 -15.08
C LEU A 205 4.96 -14.00 -15.88
N ASP A 206 4.04 -13.08 -15.61
CA ASP A 206 4.07 -11.71 -16.09
C ASP A 206 4.55 -10.75 -14.98
N ILE A 207 5.57 -9.97 -15.28
CA ILE A 207 6.20 -9.04 -14.34
C ILE A 207 5.74 -7.63 -14.67
N TYR A 208 5.02 -6.99 -13.73
CA TYR A 208 4.53 -5.62 -13.87
C TYR A 208 5.23 -4.68 -12.89
N GLY A 209 5.52 -3.48 -13.37
CA GLY A 209 5.97 -2.37 -12.55
C GLY A 209 7.02 -1.49 -13.20
N GLN A 210 7.24 -0.34 -12.59
CA GLN A 210 8.27 0.59 -13.03
C GLN A 210 9.66 0.09 -12.66
N ILE A 211 10.57 0.13 -13.64
CA ILE A 211 12.01 -0.07 -13.42
C ILE A 211 12.59 1.30 -13.07
N GLU A 212 13.00 1.51 -11.82
CA GLU A 212 13.57 2.80 -11.40
C GLU A 212 15.12 2.80 -11.53
N LYS A 213 15.78 2.23 -10.53
CA LYS A 213 17.25 2.29 -10.41
C LYS A 213 17.93 0.99 -10.83
N ASP A 214 17.20 -0.10 -10.90
CA ASP A 214 17.73 -1.46 -11.09
C ASP A 214 17.70 -1.91 -12.56
N LYS A 215 17.72 -0.96 -13.52
CA LYS A 215 17.66 -1.27 -14.95
C LYS A 215 18.85 -2.14 -15.41
N GLU A 216 20.04 -1.83 -14.91
CA GLU A 216 21.26 -2.57 -15.24
C GLU A 216 21.24 -4.01 -14.74
N TRP A 217 20.59 -4.26 -13.61
CA TRP A 217 20.36 -5.60 -13.08
C TRP A 217 19.22 -6.32 -13.81
N PHE A 218 18.08 -5.65 -14.00
CA PHE A 218 16.86 -6.30 -14.50
C PHE A 218 16.90 -6.62 -15.99
N THR A 219 17.51 -5.76 -16.82
CA THR A 219 17.54 -5.96 -18.28
C THR A 219 18.23 -7.27 -18.68
N PRO A 220 19.43 -7.61 -18.21
CA PRO A 220 20.04 -8.90 -18.51
C PRO A 220 19.29 -10.07 -17.85
N LEU A 221 18.75 -9.88 -16.64
CA LEU A 221 17.97 -10.91 -15.97
C LEU A 221 16.77 -11.35 -16.83
N ILE A 222 15.94 -10.42 -17.29
CA ILE A 222 14.73 -10.76 -18.05
C ILE A 222 15.01 -11.26 -19.45
N SER A 223 16.09 -10.79 -20.11
CA SER A 223 16.46 -11.22 -21.44
C SER A 223 16.89 -12.70 -21.55
N GLN A 224 17.32 -13.28 -20.43
CA GLN A 224 17.73 -14.69 -20.35
C GLN A 224 16.59 -15.64 -19.95
N GLN A 225 15.39 -15.11 -19.69
CA GLN A 225 14.29 -15.96 -19.24
C GLN A 225 13.58 -16.65 -20.41
N PRO A 226 13.00 -17.85 -20.16
CA PRO A 226 12.19 -18.54 -21.14
C PRO A 226 10.92 -17.75 -21.49
N LYS A 227 10.32 -18.08 -22.63
CA LYS A 227 9.19 -17.31 -23.23
C LYS A 227 7.94 -17.16 -22.36
N GLU A 228 7.77 -18.02 -21.38
CA GLU A 228 6.68 -18.01 -20.40
C GLU A 228 6.87 -16.97 -19.28
N ILE A 229 8.06 -16.38 -19.16
CA ILE A 229 8.36 -15.32 -18.19
C ILE A 229 8.59 -14.01 -18.94
N LYS A 230 7.74 -13.00 -18.67
CA LYS A 230 7.73 -11.75 -19.45
C LYS A 230 7.64 -10.51 -18.58
N TYR A 231 8.35 -9.47 -18.97
CA TYR A 231 8.09 -8.12 -18.46
C TYR A 231 7.00 -7.45 -19.28
N LYS A 232 5.97 -6.95 -18.59
CA LYS A 232 4.78 -6.34 -19.20
C LYS A 232 4.70 -4.83 -19.03
N GLY A 233 5.69 -4.24 -18.33
CA GLY A 233 5.75 -2.80 -18.15
C GLY A 233 4.90 -2.27 -16.99
N LEU A 234 4.58 -0.99 -17.09
CA LEU A 234 3.83 -0.26 -16.07
C LEU A 234 2.33 -0.31 -16.36
N VAL A 235 1.54 -0.48 -15.32
CA VAL A 235 0.07 -0.37 -15.37
C VAL A 235 -0.37 0.87 -14.60
N ALA A 236 -1.30 1.63 -15.16
CA ALA A 236 -1.91 2.76 -14.47
C ALA A 236 -2.69 2.27 -13.22
N SER A 237 -2.63 3.02 -12.13
CA SER A 237 -3.20 2.63 -10.83
C SER A 237 -4.71 2.35 -10.88
N ASN A 238 -5.44 3.03 -11.76
CA ASN A 238 -6.88 2.82 -11.97
C ASN A 238 -7.20 1.57 -12.81
N ASN A 239 -6.19 0.92 -13.40
CA ASN A 239 -6.34 -0.30 -14.20
C ASN A 239 -5.76 -1.55 -13.52
N SER A 240 -5.25 -1.42 -12.29
CA SER A 240 -4.62 -2.53 -11.57
C SER A 240 -5.56 -3.71 -11.37
N VAL A 241 -6.82 -3.45 -10.99
CA VAL A 241 -7.84 -4.48 -10.77
C VAL A 241 -8.17 -5.24 -12.06
N ASN A 242 -8.37 -4.53 -13.18
CA ASN A 242 -8.65 -5.16 -14.46
C ASN A 242 -7.51 -6.07 -14.95
N VAL A 243 -6.27 -5.67 -14.67
CA VAL A 243 -5.10 -6.49 -15.01
C VAL A 243 -5.01 -7.68 -14.06
N LEU A 244 -5.07 -7.47 -12.75
CA LEU A 244 -4.92 -8.53 -11.75
C LEU A 244 -6.04 -9.58 -11.85
N SER A 245 -7.26 -9.20 -12.23
CA SER A 245 -8.38 -10.14 -12.39
C SER A 245 -8.14 -11.23 -13.43
N GLN A 246 -7.18 -11.05 -14.34
CA GLN A 246 -6.85 -12.00 -15.39
C GLN A 246 -5.92 -13.11 -14.91
N TYR A 247 -5.34 -12.99 -13.72
CA TYR A 247 -4.33 -13.92 -13.21
C TYR A 247 -4.91 -14.97 -12.29
N PHE A 248 -4.19 -16.09 -12.26
CA PHE A 248 -4.49 -17.22 -11.40
C PHE A 248 -4.03 -16.97 -9.96
N MET A 249 -2.84 -16.38 -9.80
CA MET A 249 -2.26 -16.05 -8.49
C MET A 249 -1.23 -14.92 -8.60
N LEU A 250 -1.10 -14.12 -7.53
CA LEU A 250 -0.06 -13.09 -7.37
C LEU A 250 1.13 -13.65 -6.59
N LEU A 251 2.35 -13.45 -7.09
CA LEU A 251 3.58 -13.66 -6.35
C LEU A 251 4.07 -12.32 -5.79
N PHE A 252 4.21 -12.23 -4.46
CA PHE A 252 4.64 -11.03 -3.76
C PHE A 252 5.78 -11.32 -2.78
N PRO A 253 6.96 -11.79 -3.28
CA PRO A 253 8.07 -12.26 -2.45
C PRO A 253 8.98 -11.12 -1.97
N THR A 254 8.38 -9.98 -1.57
CA THR A 254 9.10 -8.78 -1.14
C THR A 254 9.88 -8.99 0.15
N PHE A 255 11.07 -8.36 0.23
CA PHE A 255 11.82 -8.16 1.47
C PHE A 255 12.25 -6.69 1.63
N TYR A 256 11.51 -5.78 0.99
CA TYR A 256 11.74 -4.34 1.06
C TYR A 256 11.49 -3.82 2.48
N SER A 257 12.53 -3.20 3.07
CA SER A 257 12.50 -2.75 4.47
C SER A 257 11.52 -1.61 4.77
N GLY A 258 11.10 -0.88 3.75
CA GLY A 258 10.13 0.22 3.87
C GLY A 258 8.68 -0.20 3.57
N GLU A 259 8.37 -1.50 3.50
CA GLU A 259 7.02 -1.97 3.23
C GLU A 259 6.07 -1.59 4.36
N GLY A 260 5.02 -0.85 4.04
CA GLY A 260 3.86 -0.65 4.89
C GLY A 260 2.79 -1.71 4.62
N LEU A 261 1.54 -1.29 4.55
CA LEU A 261 0.47 -2.14 4.02
C LEU A 261 0.45 -2.01 2.49
N ALA A 262 0.96 -3.04 1.79
CA ALA A 262 1.14 -2.97 0.34
C ALA A 262 -0.20 -2.86 -0.40
N GLY A 263 -0.37 -1.78 -1.17
CA GLY A 263 -1.58 -1.55 -1.96
C GLY A 263 -1.89 -2.67 -2.96
N THR A 264 -0.87 -3.35 -3.45
CA THR A 264 -1.01 -4.52 -4.35
C THR A 264 -1.72 -5.69 -3.67
N LEU A 265 -1.46 -5.93 -2.38
CA LEU A 265 -2.17 -6.97 -1.63
C LEU A 265 -3.66 -6.63 -1.49
N ILE A 266 -3.98 -5.35 -1.28
CA ILE A 266 -5.37 -4.89 -1.25
C ILE A 266 -6.03 -5.08 -2.63
N ASP A 267 -5.36 -4.65 -3.72
CA ASP A 267 -5.86 -4.85 -5.09
C ASP A 267 -6.14 -6.33 -5.39
N SER A 268 -5.24 -7.22 -4.95
CA SER A 268 -5.44 -8.66 -5.13
C SER A 268 -6.68 -9.18 -4.38
N MET A 269 -6.95 -8.68 -3.18
CA MET A 269 -8.16 -9.04 -2.44
C MET A 269 -9.42 -8.59 -3.18
N PHE A 270 -9.44 -7.36 -3.71
CA PHE A 270 -10.58 -6.82 -4.47
C PHE A 270 -10.87 -7.59 -5.77
N THR A 271 -9.86 -8.25 -6.34
CA THR A 271 -9.99 -9.08 -7.55
C THR A 271 -10.22 -10.57 -7.26
N GLY A 272 -10.28 -10.94 -6.00
CA GLY A 272 -10.34 -12.35 -5.62
C GLY A 272 -9.09 -13.12 -6.06
N LEU A 273 -7.92 -12.49 -6.07
CA LEU A 273 -6.66 -13.09 -6.51
C LEU A 273 -5.85 -13.56 -5.31
N PRO A 274 -5.69 -14.89 -5.09
CA PRO A 274 -4.86 -15.42 -4.02
C PRO A 274 -3.39 -15.02 -4.17
N VAL A 275 -2.69 -14.90 -3.06
CA VAL A 275 -1.32 -14.39 -3.04
C VAL A 275 -0.36 -15.37 -2.38
N ILE A 276 0.80 -15.60 -2.99
CA ILE A 276 1.96 -16.14 -2.28
C ILE A 276 2.85 -14.96 -1.90
N ALA A 277 2.91 -14.63 -0.62
CA ALA A 277 3.69 -13.52 -0.10
C ALA A 277 4.76 -14.00 0.89
N THR A 278 5.82 -13.22 1.05
CA THR A 278 6.75 -13.44 2.16
C THR A 278 6.11 -13.07 3.49
N ASN A 279 6.42 -13.83 4.55
CA ASN A 279 6.13 -13.44 5.92
C ASN A 279 7.07 -12.31 6.34
N TRP A 280 6.79 -11.12 5.82
CA TRP A 280 7.62 -9.93 5.94
C TRP A 280 6.79 -8.73 6.33
N HIS A 281 7.26 -7.98 7.34
CA HIS A 281 6.59 -6.81 7.90
C HIS A 281 5.11 -7.06 8.24
N ASN A 282 4.20 -6.53 7.43
CA ASN A 282 2.76 -6.51 7.69
C ASN A 282 1.96 -7.38 6.68
N ASN A 283 2.62 -8.22 5.90
CA ASN A 283 1.92 -9.05 4.91
C ASN A 283 0.95 -10.04 5.57
N ASP A 284 1.26 -10.48 6.79
CA ASP A 284 0.42 -11.35 7.64
C ASP A 284 -0.85 -10.66 8.18
N GLU A 285 -0.95 -9.33 8.10
CA GLU A 285 -2.19 -8.63 8.43
C GLU A 285 -3.24 -8.71 7.31
N VAL A 286 -2.82 -8.99 6.07
CA VAL A 286 -3.69 -9.15 4.91
C VAL A 286 -3.84 -10.61 4.53
N ILE A 287 -2.71 -11.34 4.49
CA ILE A 287 -2.67 -12.73 4.04
C ILE A 287 -2.82 -13.67 5.23
N VAL A 288 -3.88 -14.45 5.19
CA VAL A 288 -4.14 -15.54 6.14
C VAL A 288 -3.77 -16.85 5.46
N ASN A 289 -2.74 -17.51 5.99
CA ASN A 289 -2.17 -18.71 5.40
C ASN A 289 -3.24 -19.78 5.13
N ASN A 290 -3.22 -20.40 3.96
CA ASN A 290 -4.19 -21.40 3.49
C ASN A 290 -5.65 -20.91 3.36
N GLN A 291 -5.94 -19.62 3.56
CA GLN A 291 -7.30 -19.08 3.41
C GLN A 291 -7.43 -18.19 2.17
N ASN A 292 -6.65 -17.11 2.08
CA ASN A 292 -6.65 -16.19 0.94
C ASN A 292 -5.28 -16.11 0.25
N GLY A 293 -4.34 -16.95 0.68
CA GLY A 293 -2.99 -17.03 0.13
C GLY A 293 -2.07 -17.86 1.00
N PHE A 294 -0.77 -17.68 0.79
CA PHE A 294 0.30 -18.40 1.49
C PHE A 294 1.37 -17.43 1.95
N LEU A 295 1.94 -17.70 3.13
CA LEU A 295 3.08 -16.97 3.67
C LEU A 295 4.32 -17.86 3.67
N VAL A 296 5.40 -17.38 3.07
CA VAL A 296 6.67 -18.08 2.93
C VAL A 296 7.83 -17.29 3.56
N PRO A 297 8.96 -17.90 3.88
CA PRO A 297 10.16 -17.17 4.30
C PRO A 297 10.67 -16.22 3.21
N ILE A 298 11.39 -15.17 3.61
CA ILE A 298 12.05 -14.26 2.66
C ILE A 298 13.14 -14.97 1.87
N LYS A 299 13.27 -14.63 0.58
CA LYS A 299 14.29 -15.19 -0.35
C LYS A 299 14.23 -16.71 -0.53
N ASP A 300 13.10 -17.33 -0.23
CA ASP A 300 12.89 -18.77 -0.32
C ASP A 300 12.00 -19.10 -1.54
N HIS A 301 12.63 -19.22 -2.72
CA HIS A 301 11.95 -19.59 -3.96
C HIS A 301 11.47 -21.05 -3.95
N GLU A 302 12.13 -21.94 -3.20
CA GLU A 302 11.75 -23.34 -3.12
C GLU A 302 10.43 -23.55 -2.38
N SER A 303 10.18 -22.83 -1.28
CA SER A 303 8.87 -22.85 -0.63
C SER A 303 7.74 -22.38 -1.56
N ILE A 304 7.99 -21.34 -2.36
CA ILE A 304 7.03 -20.90 -3.38
C ILE A 304 6.82 -21.98 -4.45
N ALA A 305 7.92 -22.60 -4.94
CA ALA A 305 7.86 -23.63 -5.95
C ALA A 305 7.09 -24.88 -5.48
N ASN A 306 7.24 -25.28 -4.22
CA ASN A 306 6.50 -26.39 -3.63
C ASN A 306 4.99 -26.10 -3.53
N ILE A 307 4.61 -24.88 -3.11
CA ILE A 307 3.20 -24.45 -3.10
C ILE A 307 2.62 -24.46 -4.51
N LEU A 308 3.35 -23.95 -5.50
CA LEU A 308 2.93 -23.97 -6.90
C LEU A 308 2.79 -25.41 -7.43
N TYR A 309 3.71 -26.32 -7.05
CA TYR A 309 3.62 -27.74 -7.39
C TYR A 309 2.33 -28.36 -6.86
N ASP A 310 2.02 -28.17 -5.56
CA ASP A 310 0.81 -28.70 -4.92
C ASP A 310 -0.46 -28.14 -5.58
N ILE A 311 -0.47 -26.84 -5.90
CA ILE A 311 -1.59 -26.19 -6.60
C ILE A 311 -1.78 -26.73 -8.02
N ALA A 312 -0.69 -27.03 -8.76
CA ALA A 312 -0.81 -27.63 -10.10
C ALA A 312 -1.37 -29.05 -10.06
N CYS A 313 -1.13 -29.77 -8.95
CA CYS A 313 -1.74 -31.08 -8.72
C CYS A 313 -3.22 -30.98 -8.25
N HIS A 314 -3.59 -29.91 -7.58
CA HIS A 314 -4.91 -29.68 -6.97
C HIS A 314 -5.45 -28.26 -7.24
N PRO A 315 -5.68 -27.87 -8.50
CA PRO A 315 -6.05 -26.50 -8.87
C PRO A 315 -7.43 -26.06 -8.33
N GLU A 316 -8.29 -27.00 -7.98
CA GLU A 316 -9.58 -26.75 -7.35
C GLU A 316 -9.49 -26.04 -5.99
N THR A 317 -8.35 -26.13 -5.30
CA THR A 317 -8.10 -25.47 -4.00
C THR A 317 -8.08 -23.94 -4.10
N ILE A 318 -7.90 -23.39 -5.28
CA ILE A 318 -7.82 -21.94 -5.51
C ILE A 318 -9.19 -21.26 -5.42
N LEU A 319 -10.27 -21.94 -5.84
CA LEU A 319 -11.60 -21.31 -5.87
C LEU A 319 -12.10 -20.88 -4.46
N PRO A 320 -12.00 -21.68 -3.40
CA PRO A 320 -12.30 -21.22 -2.06
C PRO A 320 -11.42 -20.02 -1.62
N MET A 321 -10.13 -20.03 -1.95
CA MET A 321 -9.23 -18.93 -1.62
C MET A 321 -9.64 -17.63 -2.31
N ARG A 322 -10.07 -17.68 -3.55
CA ARG A 322 -10.57 -16.52 -4.29
C ARG A 322 -11.77 -15.86 -3.59
N ARG A 323 -12.72 -16.65 -3.10
CA ARG A 323 -13.85 -16.15 -2.29
C ARG A 323 -13.38 -15.49 -1.00
N ASN A 324 -12.41 -16.09 -0.32
CA ASN A 324 -11.85 -15.54 0.92
C ASN A 324 -11.08 -14.23 0.67
N CYS A 325 -10.47 -14.05 -0.50
CA CYS A 325 -9.89 -12.76 -0.89
C CYS A 325 -10.97 -11.67 -0.91
N ILE A 326 -12.12 -11.91 -1.57
CA ILE A 326 -13.22 -10.94 -1.62
C ILE A 326 -13.78 -10.64 -0.21
N ASN A 327 -13.93 -11.67 0.63
CA ASN A 327 -14.35 -11.46 2.02
C ASN A 327 -13.33 -10.60 2.80
N THR A 328 -12.04 -10.77 2.51
CA THR A 328 -10.98 -9.95 3.10
C THR A 328 -11.03 -8.51 2.61
N ALA A 329 -11.36 -8.28 1.33
CA ALA A 329 -11.43 -6.96 0.71
C ALA A 329 -12.45 -6.03 1.40
N SER A 330 -13.52 -6.58 2.01
CA SER A 330 -14.53 -5.78 2.73
C SER A 330 -13.95 -4.87 3.81
N LYS A 331 -12.81 -5.27 4.41
CA LYS A 331 -12.10 -4.49 5.45
C LYS A 331 -11.38 -3.26 4.90
N TYR A 332 -11.27 -3.13 3.58
CA TYR A 332 -10.51 -2.09 2.88
C TYR A 332 -11.40 -1.21 1.99
N ILE A 333 -12.72 -1.28 2.17
CA ILE A 333 -13.70 -0.45 1.45
C ILE A 333 -13.52 1.01 1.90
N PRO A 334 -13.42 1.96 0.95
CA PRO A 334 -13.14 3.37 1.27
C PRO A 334 -14.12 3.98 2.27
N THR A 335 -15.43 3.76 2.10
CA THR A 335 -16.47 4.31 2.96
C THR A 335 -16.39 3.81 4.40
N GLU A 336 -15.96 2.56 4.61
CA GLU A 336 -15.77 1.98 5.95
C GLU A 336 -14.51 2.53 6.62
N VAL A 337 -13.40 2.52 5.87
CA VAL A 337 -12.10 2.93 6.44
C VAL A 337 -12.08 4.43 6.75
N ILE A 338 -12.65 5.28 5.89
CA ILE A 338 -12.63 6.72 6.09
C ILE A 338 -13.47 7.17 7.31
N GLN A 339 -14.49 6.38 7.72
CA GLN A 339 -15.28 6.65 8.92
C GLN A 339 -14.41 6.67 10.19
N ILE A 340 -13.31 5.90 10.21
CA ILE A 340 -12.35 5.92 11.33
C ILE A 340 -11.79 7.34 11.52
N LEU A 341 -11.49 8.03 10.44
CA LEU A 341 -11.03 9.42 10.48
C LEU A 341 -12.20 10.39 10.76
N ILE A 342 -13.33 10.25 10.04
CA ILE A 342 -14.48 11.14 10.15
C ILE A 342 -15.01 11.21 11.59
N ASN A 343 -15.05 10.08 12.29
CA ASN A 343 -15.50 10.00 13.69
C ASN A 343 -14.61 10.78 14.67
N GLN A 344 -13.40 11.14 14.24
CA GLN A 344 -12.46 11.94 15.04
C GLN A 344 -12.42 13.43 14.63
N LEU A 345 -13.14 13.81 13.54
CA LEU A 345 -13.25 15.20 13.10
C LEU A 345 -14.40 15.90 13.85
N VAL A 346 -14.09 16.46 14.97
CA VAL A 346 -15.06 17.16 15.85
C VAL A 346 -15.42 18.56 15.33
#